data_5ad7e746d86bcc01242479f2091e7215
#
_entry.id   5ad7e746d86bcc01242479f2091e7215
#
_cell.length_a   1.000
_cell.length_b   1.000
_cell.length_c   1.000
_cell.angle_alpha   90.00
_cell.angle_beta   90.00
_cell.angle_gamma   90.00
#
_symmetry.space_group_name_H-M   'P 1'
#
loop_
_entity.id
_entity.type
_entity.pdbx_description
1 polymer ?
#
loop_
_entity_poly.entity_id
_entity_poly.type
_entity_poly.pdbx_seq_one_letter_code
_entity_poly.pdbx_strand_id
1 'polypeptide(L)'
;EKSNGFVMGTGQTIMLGGNESVEIVKKIDAAWLARDYDTMKSYIADDAKLYHDDGRVSTGPEEFVAAIEDDYNETIAEGNEWSWVMNFGFSVKVSESENEEQWNDDGEWVSARFTTAADEVYEEWYYIVDGKLSWYGSAKRGLYSE
;
A
#
# COMPACT_ATOMS: atom_id res chain seq x y z
N GLU A 1 -18.47 -13.43 13.15
CA GLU A 1 -17.82 -13.01 11.91
C GLU A 1 -17.38 -14.22 11.09
N LYS A 2 -17.55 -14.08 9.79
CA LYS A 2 -17.05 -15.11 8.87
C LYS A 2 -15.57 -14.90 8.60
N SER A 3 -14.83 -16.01 8.61
CA SER A 3 -13.42 -16.01 8.27
C SER A 3 -13.13 -17.05 7.21
N ASN A 4 -12.06 -16.83 6.46
CA ASN A 4 -11.50 -17.81 5.54
C ASN A 4 -10.01 -17.53 5.36
N GLY A 5 -9.33 -18.37 4.59
CA GLY A 5 -7.92 -18.18 4.37
C GLY A 5 -7.06 -18.50 5.58
N PHE A 6 -5.78 -18.29 5.42
CA PHE A 6 -4.80 -18.64 6.46
C PHE A 6 -3.53 -17.83 6.27
N VAL A 7 -2.76 -17.72 7.35
CA VAL A 7 -1.37 -17.26 7.28
C VAL A 7 -0.51 -18.47 7.65
N MET A 8 0.36 -18.87 6.76
CA MET A 8 1.13 -20.11 6.87
C MET A 8 1.87 -20.22 8.21
N GLY A 9 1.66 -21.36 8.90
CA GLY A 9 2.37 -21.66 10.14
C GLY A 9 1.88 -20.92 11.37
N THR A 10 0.83 -20.10 11.27
CA THR A 10 0.40 -19.24 12.37
C THR A 10 -0.88 -19.69 13.07
N GLY A 11 -1.73 -20.45 12.39
CA GLY A 11 -3.08 -20.73 12.87
C GLY A 11 -4.06 -19.56 12.72
N GLN A 12 -3.59 -18.42 12.25
CA GLN A 12 -4.44 -17.24 12.02
C GLN A 12 -5.28 -17.41 10.77
N THR A 13 -6.50 -16.86 10.81
CA THR A 13 -7.42 -16.84 9.66
C THR A 13 -7.63 -15.41 9.20
N ILE A 14 -8.22 -15.26 8.02
CA ILE A 14 -8.45 -13.96 7.39
C ILE A 14 -9.94 -13.61 7.54
N MET A 15 -10.22 -12.36 7.91
CA MET A 15 -11.56 -11.82 8.07
C MET A 15 -11.65 -10.51 7.29
N LEU A 16 -12.86 -10.05 6.99
CA LEU A 16 -13.04 -8.72 6.39
C LEU A 16 -12.59 -7.65 7.38
N GLY A 17 -11.91 -6.64 6.87
CA GLY A 17 -11.58 -5.44 7.62
C GLY A 17 -12.67 -4.39 7.54
N GLY A 18 -12.42 -3.23 8.15
CA GLY A 18 -13.32 -2.10 8.12
C GLY A 18 -13.11 -1.21 6.90
N ASN A 19 -14.06 -0.32 6.66
CA ASN A 19 -13.95 0.65 5.57
C ASN A 19 -13.00 1.81 5.89
N GLU A 20 -12.73 2.06 7.16
CA GLU A 20 -11.87 3.16 7.60
C GLU A 20 -10.45 3.04 7.05
N SER A 21 -9.87 1.83 7.09
CA SER A 21 -8.53 1.60 6.55
C SER A 21 -8.48 1.84 5.03
N VAL A 22 -9.53 1.47 4.30
CA VAL A 22 -9.65 1.75 2.87
C VAL A 22 -9.69 3.26 2.63
N GLU A 23 -10.43 4.00 3.44
CA GLU A 23 -10.51 5.46 3.31
C GLU A 23 -9.15 6.14 3.56
N ILE A 24 -8.36 5.61 4.49
CA ILE A 24 -7.00 6.10 4.75
C ILE A 24 -6.12 5.88 3.50
N VAL A 25 -6.18 4.71 2.89
CA VAL A 25 -5.42 4.44 1.66
C VAL A 25 -5.86 5.37 0.54
N LYS A 26 -7.15 5.67 0.41
CA LYS A 26 -7.64 6.64 -0.58
C LYS A 26 -7.07 8.04 -0.34
N LYS A 27 -6.93 8.45 0.92
CA LYS A 27 -6.34 9.75 1.26
C LYS A 27 -4.86 9.79 0.91
N ILE A 28 -4.13 8.72 1.20
CA ILE A 28 -2.73 8.59 0.81
C ILE A 28 -2.59 8.65 -0.71
N ASP A 29 -3.43 7.92 -1.43
CA ASP A 29 -3.43 7.89 -2.89
C ASP A 29 -3.71 9.28 -3.50
N ALA A 30 -4.72 9.98 -2.98
CA ALA A 30 -5.05 11.32 -3.44
C ALA A 30 -3.90 12.31 -3.22
N ALA A 31 -3.26 12.24 -2.06
CA ALA A 31 -2.10 13.06 -1.75
C ALA A 31 -0.90 12.72 -2.63
N TRP A 32 -0.71 11.44 -2.93
CA TRP A 32 0.34 10.94 -3.82
C TRP A 32 0.16 11.51 -5.24
N LEU A 33 -1.03 11.37 -5.78
CA LEU A 33 -1.36 11.89 -7.11
C LEU A 33 -1.18 13.41 -7.19
N ALA A 34 -1.59 14.13 -6.16
CA ALA A 34 -1.47 15.59 -6.07
C ALA A 34 -0.06 16.04 -5.70
N ARG A 35 0.83 15.12 -5.34
CA ARG A 35 2.16 15.42 -4.80
C ARG A 35 2.10 16.30 -3.55
N ASP A 36 1.06 16.10 -2.74
CA ASP A 36 0.90 16.76 -1.44
C ASP A 36 1.65 15.95 -0.39
N TYR A 37 2.97 16.14 -0.34
CA TYR A 37 3.85 15.32 0.48
C TYR A 37 3.66 15.57 1.98
N ASP A 38 3.26 16.75 2.37
CA ASP A 38 2.99 17.03 3.80
C ASP A 38 1.80 16.19 4.29
N THR A 39 0.73 16.12 3.51
CA THR A 39 -0.41 15.27 3.83
C THR A 39 -0.02 13.80 3.83
N MET A 40 0.74 13.35 2.82
CA MET A 40 1.23 11.96 2.78
C MET A 40 2.00 11.60 4.03
N LYS A 41 2.97 12.44 4.40
CA LYS A 41 3.83 12.18 5.56
C LYS A 41 3.02 12.04 6.84
N SER A 42 1.91 12.78 6.96
CA SER A 42 1.05 12.71 8.14
C SER A 42 0.38 11.35 8.34
N TYR A 43 0.25 10.57 7.26
CA TYR A 43 -0.37 9.24 7.29
C TYR A 43 0.63 8.08 7.34
N ILE A 44 1.93 8.36 7.43
CA ILE A 44 2.96 7.33 7.40
C ILE A 44 3.67 7.27 8.75
N ALA A 45 3.76 6.08 9.34
CA ALA A 45 4.47 5.89 10.60
C ALA A 45 5.99 6.11 10.41
N ASP A 46 6.64 6.64 11.43
CA ASP A 46 8.08 6.98 11.36
C ASP A 46 8.96 5.77 11.07
N ASP A 47 8.56 4.58 11.52
CA ASP A 47 9.28 3.33 11.35
C ASP A 47 8.71 2.45 10.22
N ALA A 48 7.81 2.99 9.41
CA ALA A 48 7.19 2.24 8.32
C ALA A 48 8.25 1.70 7.34
N LYS A 49 8.04 0.47 6.89
CA LYS A 49 8.85 -0.14 5.82
C LYS A 49 8.03 -0.18 4.54
N LEU A 50 8.60 0.37 3.49
CA LEU A 50 7.90 0.64 2.24
C LEU A 50 8.71 0.05 1.09
N TYR A 51 8.19 -1.04 0.53
CA TYR A 51 8.88 -1.84 -0.49
C TYR A 51 8.33 -1.49 -1.88
N HIS A 52 9.17 -0.82 -2.67
CA HIS A 52 8.82 -0.40 -4.02
C HIS A 52 8.92 -1.56 -5.01
N ASP A 53 8.20 -1.46 -6.12
CA ASP A 53 8.13 -2.50 -7.15
C ASP A 53 9.49 -2.80 -7.82
N ASP A 54 10.41 -1.85 -7.80
CA ASP A 54 11.75 -1.99 -8.39
C ASP A 54 12.82 -2.45 -7.39
N GLY A 55 12.42 -2.78 -6.17
CA GLY A 55 13.33 -3.28 -5.14
C GLY A 55 13.88 -2.23 -4.19
N ARG A 56 13.61 -0.94 -4.42
CA ARG A 56 13.99 0.09 -3.44
C ARG A 56 13.19 -0.11 -2.16
N VAL A 57 13.80 0.18 -1.03
CA VAL A 57 13.15 0.13 0.29
C VAL A 57 13.27 1.49 0.94
N SER A 58 12.14 2.07 1.32
CA SER A 58 12.10 3.32 2.09
C SER A 58 11.76 3.01 3.54
N THR A 59 12.37 3.72 4.47
CA THR A 59 12.01 3.67 5.89
C THR A 59 11.49 5.04 6.30
N GLY A 60 10.23 5.08 6.72
CA GLY A 60 9.60 6.29 7.19
C GLY A 60 9.13 7.24 6.08
N PRO A 61 8.43 8.32 6.48
CA PRO A 61 7.78 9.22 5.53
C PRO A 61 8.76 10.00 4.64
N GLU A 62 9.88 10.46 5.20
CA GLU A 62 10.82 11.29 4.43
C GLU A 62 11.44 10.54 3.26
N GLU A 63 11.90 9.30 3.49
CA GLU A 63 12.46 8.48 2.42
C GLU A 63 11.42 8.10 1.38
N PHE A 64 10.18 7.84 1.82
CA PHE A 64 9.12 7.47 0.91
C PHE A 64 8.79 8.61 -0.06
N VAL A 65 8.58 9.83 0.46
CA VAL A 65 8.25 10.96 -0.41
C VAL A 65 9.42 11.33 -1.33
N ALA A 66 10.66 11.13 -0.89
CA ALA A 66 11.84 11.32 -1.75
C ALA A 66 11.83 10.35 -2.93
N ALA A 67 11.50 9.08 -2.67
CA ALA A 67 11.38 8.08 -3.74
C ALA A 67 10.25 8.43 -4.72
N ILE A 68 9.13 8.92 -4.22
CA ILE A 68 8.00 9.34 -5.06
C ILE A 68 8.38 10.55 -5.93
N GLU A 69 9.13 11.50 -5.37
CA GLU A 69 9.60 12.65 -6.15
C GLU A 69 10.52 12.23 -7.28
N ASP A 70 11.40 11.24 -7.03
CA ASP A 70 12.24 10.66 -8.06
C ASP A 70 11.40 10.00 -9.15
N ASP A 71 10.38 9.24 -8.77
CA ASP A 71 9.46 8.59 -9.71
C ASP A 71 8.70 9.62 -10.55
N TYR A 72 8.26 10.71 -9.93
CA TYR A 72 7.60 11.80 -10.64
C TYR A 72 8.52 12.40 -11.70
N ASN A 73 9.74 12.75 -11.30
CA ASN A 73 10.71 13.36 -12.20
C ASN A 73 11.04 12.43 -13.38
N GLU A 74 11.18 11.15 -13.13
CA GLU A 74 11.41 10.16 -14.18
C GLU A 74 10.21 10.05 -15.14
N THR A 75 9.01 10.01 -14.59
CA THR A 75 7.77 9.93 -15.38
C THR A 75 7.66 11.12 -16.33
N ILE A 76 7.90 12.32 -15.83
CA ILE A 76 7.86 13.55 -16.65
C ILE A 76 8.99 13.56 -17.69
N ALA A 77 10.19 13.13 -17.31
CA ALA A 77 11.34 13.08 -18.22
C ALA A 77 11.12 12.11 -19.40
N GLU A 78 10.36 11.06 -19.17
CA GLU A 78 9.98 10.08 -20.20
C GLU A 78 8.81 10.58 -21.08
N GLY A 79 8.24 11.74 -20.78
CA GLY A 79 7.12 12.30 -21.51
C GLY A 79 5.77 11.68 -21.14
N ASN A 80 5.71 10.97 -20.04
CA ASN A 80 4.49 10.33 -19.54
C ASN A 80 3.72 11.26 -18.60
N GLU A 81 2.42 11.04 -18.51
CA GLU A 81 1.55 11.78 -17.62
C GLU A 81 1.57 11.15 -16.22
N TRP A 82 1.66 12.00 -15.19
CA TRP A 82 1.54 11.56 -13.79
C TRP A 82 0.07 11.43 -13.44
N SER A 83 -0.50 10.29 -13.77
CA SER A 83 -1.92 10.04 -13.58
C SER A 83 -2.20 8.55 -13.49
N TRP A 84 -3.16 8.18 -12.65
CA TRP A 84 -3.63 6.79 -12.50
C TRP A 84 -5.01 6.79 -11.86
N VAL A 85 -5.66 5.63 -11.93
CA VAL A 85 -6.92 5.39 -11.25
C VAL A 85 -6.78 4.19 -10.33
N MET A 86 -7.45 4.25 -9.18
CA MET A 86 -7.59 3.10 -8.29
C MET A 86 -8.75 2.25 -8.81
N ASN A 87 -8.46 1.05 -9.29
CA ASN A 87 -9.47 0.17 -9.87
C ASN A 87 -10.34 -0.48 -8.81
N PHE A 88 -9.74 -0.88 -7.69
CA PHE A 88 -10.45 -1.41 -6.54
C PHE A 88 -9.55 -1.32 -5.30
N GLY A 89 -10.18 -1.44 -4.14
CA GLY A 89 -9.49 -1.58 -2.87
C GLY A 89 -10.41 -2.27 -1.88
N PHE A 90 -9.86 -3.13 -1.05
CA PHE A 90 -10.60 -3.80 0.00
C PHE A 90 -9.67 -4.11 1.16
N SER A 91 -10.24 -4.27 2.36
CA SER A 91 -9.45 -4.53 3.55
C SER A 91 -9.74 -5.89 4.13
N VAL A 92 -8.70 -6.47 4.72
CA VAL A 92 -8.79 -7.70 5.51
C VAL A 92 -8.03 -7.50 6.80
N LYS A 93 -8.37 -8.32 7.80
CA LYS A 93 -7.60 -8.40 9.04
C LYS A 93 -7.37 -9.87 9.35
N VAL A 94 -6.34 -10.15 10.15
CA VAL A 94 -6.07 -11.49 10.62
C VAL A 94 -6.68 -11.66 12.01
N SER A 95 -7.05 -12.90 12.35
CA SER A 95 -7.51 -13.22 13.67
C SER A 95 -6.37 -13.06 14.69
N GLU A 96 -6.73 -12.94 15.97
CA GLU A 96 -5.73 -12.88 17.03
C GLU A 96 -4.78 -14.07 16.96
N SER A 97 -3.51 -13.81 17.22
CA SER A 97 -2.49 -14.83 17.31
C SER A 97 -2.20 -15.15 18.77
N GLU A 98 -2.04 -16.43 19.07
CA GLU A 98 -1.60 -16.89 20.39
C GLU A 98 -0.07 -16.85 20.53
N ASN A 99 0.62 -16.52 19.45
CA ASN A 99 2.07 -16.54 19.36
C ASN A 99 2.60 -15.17 18.90
N GLU A 100 3.42 -14.53 19.74
CA GLU A 100 3.98 -13.21 19.49
C GLU A 100 4.89 -13.15 18.27
N GLU A 101 5.39 -14.27 17.78
CA GLU A 101 6.26 -14.33 16.59
C GLU A 101 5.48 -14.38 15.29
N GLN A 102 4.15 -14.35 15.35
CA GLN A 102 3.30 -14.43 14.18
C GLN A 102 2.88 -13.03 13.70
N TRP A 103 2.13 -13.00 12.61
CA TRP A 103 1.66 -11.74 12.06
C TRP A 103 0.88 -10.94 13.10
N ASN A 104 1.16 -9.64 13.11
CA ASN A 104 0.44 -8.71 13.97
C ASN A 104 -1.04 -8.66 13.59
N ASP A 105 -1.88 -8.59 14.63
CA ASP A 105 -3.32 -8.47 14.52
C ASP A 105 -3.82 -7.10 14.97
N ASP A 106 -2.92 -6.12 15.10
CA ASP A 106 -3.19 -4.78 15.61
C ASP A 106 -3.61 -3.78 14.50
N GLY A 107 -3.70 -4.23 13.26
CA GLY A 107 -4.07 -3.39 12.14
C GLY A 107 -4.84 -4.13 11.07
N GLU A 108 -5.02 -3.46 9.94
CA GLU A 108 -5.73 -4.03 8.80
C GLU A 108 -4.90 -3.90 7.54
N TRP A 109 -5.03 -4.88 6.66
CA TRP A 109 -4.37 -4.90 5.35
C TRP A 109 -5.36 -4.41 4.30
N VAL A 110 -4.89 -3.51 3.44
CA VAL A 110 -5.66 -3.04 2.28
C VAL A 110 -4.95 -3.49 1.03
N SER A 111 -5.68 -4.21 0.17
CA SER A 111 -5.22 -4.59 -1.17
C SER A 111 -5.84 -3.64 -2.17
N ALA A 112 -5.04 -3.10 -3.08
CA ALA A 112 -5.52 -2.17 -4.08
C ALA A 112 -4.82 -2.40 -5.41
N ARG A 113 -5.52 -2.07 -6.50
CA ARG A 113 -4.95 -2.11 -7.84
C ARG A 113 -5.08 -0.73 -8.47
N PHE A 114 -4.03 -0.34 -9.19
CA PHE A 114 -3.95 0.95 -9.87
C PHE A 114 -3.57 0.74 -11.32
N THR A 115 -4.17 1.52 -12.22
CA THR A 115 -3.78 1.56 -13.63
C THR A 115 -3.33 2.97 -13.98
N THR A 116 -2.13 3.12 -14.51
CA THR A 116 -1.56 4.41 -14.87
C THR A 116 -2.03 4.87 -16.25
N ALA A 117 -1.77 6.13 -16.58
CA ALA A 117 -2.05 6.69 -17.90
C ALA A 117 -1.29 5.97 -19.01
N ALA A 118 -0.18 5.30 -18.70
CA ALA A 118 0.61 4.50 -19.64
C ALA A 118 0.16 3.03 -19.68
N ASP A 119 -1.01 2.72 -19.13
CA ASP A 119 -1.58 1.35 -19.05
C ASP A 119 -0.73 0.37 -18.23
N GLU A 120 0.10 0.88 -17.33
CA GLU A 120 0.82 0.04 -16.37
C GLU A 120 -0.08 -0.31 -15.21
N VAL A 121 0.01 -1.54 -14.72
CA VAL A 121 -0.81 -2.02 -13.61
C VAL A 121 0.07 -2.31 -12.40
N TYR A 122 -0.30 -1.71 -11.26
CA TYR A 122 0.37 -1.93 -9.99
C TYR A 122 -0.60 -2.57 -9.02
N GLU A 123 -0.14 -3.61 -8.31
CA GLU A 123 -0.89 -4.25 -7.24
C GLU A 123 -0.16 -3.97 -5.94
N GLU A 124 -0.88 -3.42 -4.96
CA GLU A 124 -0.27 -2.88 -3.75
C GLU A 124 -0.97 -3.37 -2.51
N TRP A 125 -0.18 -3.52 -1.45
CA TRP A 125 -0.66 -3.87 -0.13
C TRP A 125 -0.22 -2.81 0.86
N TYR A 126 -1.16 -2.41 1.72
CA TYR A 126 -0.96 -1.39 2.75
C TYR A 126 -1.35 -1.99 4.09
N TYR A 127 -0.48 -1.91 5.08
CA TYR A 127 -0.83 -2.29 6.45
C TYR A 127 -1.07 -1.02 7.26
N ILE A 128 -2.30 -0.84 7.74
CA ILE A 128 -2.77 0.35 8.44
C ILE A 128 -2.94 0.02 9.91
N VAL A 129 -2.21 0.73 10.78
CA VAL A 129 -2.26 0.58 12.23
C VAL A 129 -2.49 1.96 12.84
N ASP A 130 -3.48 2.08 13.69
CA ASP A 130 -3.82 3.36 14.37
C ASP A 130 -3.93 4.54 13.41
N GLY A 131 -4.53 4.30 12.25
CA GLY A 131 -4.76 5.34 11.25
C GLY A 131 -3.55 5.71 10.41
N LYS A 132 -2.44 4.96 10.51
CA LYS A 132 -1.22 5.26 9.77
C LYS A 132 -0.70 4.04 9.01
N LEU A 133 -0.05 4.31 7.88
CA LEU A 133 0.62 3.30 7.09
C LEU A 133 1.88 2.84 7.82
N SER A 134 1.93 1.55 8.13
CA SER A 134 3.04 0.92 8.85
C SER A 134 3.91 0.04 7.94
N TRP A 135 3.32 -0.47 6.87
CA TRP A 135 4.03 -1.29 5.89
C TRP A 135 3.35 -1.14 4.52
N TYR A 136 4.15 -1.15 3.48
CA TYR A 136 3.67 -1.03 2.10
C TYR A 136 4.49 -1.94 1.21
N GLY A 137 3.84 -2.57 0.26
CA GLY A 137 4.50 -3.34 -0.79
C GLY A 137 3.80 -3.12 -2.12
N SER A 138 4.58 -3.06 -3.18
CA SER A 138 4.07 -2.84 -4.53
C SER A 138 4.67 -3.84 -5.49
N ALA A 139 3.86 -4.28 -6.45
CA ALA A 139 4.32 -5.11 -7.55
C ALA A 139 3.73 -4.57 -8.85
N LYS A 140 4.58 -4.45 -9.85
CA LYS A 140 4.16 -4.03 -11.19
C LYS A 140 3.89 -5.28 -12.01
N ARG A 141 2.68 -5.37 -12.55
CA ARG A 141 2.31 -6.49 -13.40
C ARG A 141 2.88 -6.28 -14.80
N GLY A 142 3.48 -7.33 -15.36
CA GLY A 142 3.90 -7.32 -16.75
C GLY A 142 2.71 -7.22 -17.70
N LEU A 143 2.94 -6.61 -18.86
CA LEU A 143 1.92 -6.56 -19.89
C LEU A 143 1.70 -7.95 -20.48
N TYR A 144 0.44 -8.29 -20.70
CA TYR A 144 0.11 -9.53 -21.37
C TYR A 144 0.29 -9.33 -22.88
N SER A 145 0.96 -10.27 -23.50
CA SER A 145 0.99 -10.33 -24.97
C SER A 145 -0.28 -11.02 -25.47
N GLU A 146 -0.88 -10.47 -26.49
CA GLU A 146 -2.07 -11.05 -27.13
C GLU A 146 -1.67 -11.97 -28.29
#